data_40ff3579e37db01d111463e7e514e253
#
_entry.id   40ff3579e37db01d111463e7e514e253
#
_cell.length_a   1.000
_cell.length_b   1.000
_cell.length_c   1.000
_cell.angle_alpha   90.00
_cell.angle_beta   90.00
_cell.angle_gamma   90.00
#
_symmetry.space_group_name_H-M   'P 1'
#
loop_
_entity.id
_entity.type
_entity.pdbx_description
1 polymer ?
#
loop_
_entity_poly.entity_id
_entity_poly.type
_entity_poly.pdbx_seq_one_letter_code
_entity_poly.pdbx_strand_id
1 'polypeptide(L)'
;MKVTISEALNKGIDAQKQGRIAEAEQIYLDILTKFPSHPDASHNLGVLVSTKGDEQKALIYFKRSIAANPNVKQFWLSYLNALITLGRLIEAKQVFKLAENKGITNDPFLKIRAALGLTDQKAQIFSKTAFNGPELSTKKVAAKARVHKDTLLRWLRNGSIPEPKRDHRGWRRFSHAEAEVVISFAQMGSSPAISPIDEEIKQEGKWMSL
;
A
#
# COMPACT_ATOMS: atom_id res chain seq x y z
N MET A 1 37.79 -14.63 -15.32
CA MET A 1 37.06 -13.35 -15.13
C MET A 1 36.12 -13.49 -13.97
N LYS A 2 36.10 -12.55 -13.03
CA LYS A 2 35.12 -12.53 -11.95
C LYS A 2 33.82 -11.91 -12.51
N VAL A 3 32.76 -12.70 -12.63
CA VAL A 3 31.44 -12.22 -13.04
C VAL A 3 30.89 -11.33 -11.94
N THR A 4 30.46 -10.12 -12.28
CA THR A 4 29.80 -9.22 -11.33
C THR A 4 28.38 -9.71 -10.98
N ILE A 5 27.82 -9.25 -9.85
CA ILE A 5 26.44 -9.59 -9.46
C ILE A 5 25.43 -9.14 -10.54
N SER A 6 25.66 -7.95 -11.09
CA SER A 6 24.81 -7.40 -12.16
C SER A 6 24.83 -8.26 -13.42
N GLU A 7 26.01 -8.73 -13.85
CA GLU A 7 26.15 -9.64 -14.99
C GLU A 7 25.48 -10.98 -14.73
N ALA A 8 25.63 -11.54 -13.52
CA ALA A 8 24.97 -12.78 -13.12
C ALA A 8 23.44 -12.61 -13.13
N LEU A 9 22.93 -11.50 -12.58
CA LEU A 9 21.51 -11.19 -12.56
C LEU A 9 20.93 -11.08 -13.98
N ASN A 10 21.62 -10.36 -14.87
CA ASN A 10 21.22 -10.21 -16.27
C ASN A 10 21.21 -11.56 -16.99
N LYS A 11 22.22 -12.40 -16.76
CA LYS A 11 22.25 -13.77 -17.31
C LYS A 11 21.04 -14.60 -16.84
N GLY A 12 20.66 -14.49 -15.57
CA GLY A 12 19.46 -15.15 -15.04
C GLY A 12 18.16 -14.65 -15.70
N ILE A 13 18.05 -13.33 -15.89
CA ILE A 13 16.91 -12.72 -16.59
C ILE A 13 16.83 -13.19 -18.04
N ASP A 14 17.93 -13.25 -18.74
CA ASP A 14 17.99 -13.69 -20.14
C ASP A 14 17.68 -15.19 -20.26
N ALA A 15 18.18 -16.03 -19.36
CA ALA A 15 17.82 -17.44 -19.28
C ALA A 15 16.31 -17.61 -19.05
N GLN A 16 15.73 -16.84 -18.16
CA GLN A 16 14.28 -16.86 -17.89
C GLN A 16 13.47 -16.45 -19.14
N LYS A 17 13.83 -15.37 -19.81
CA LYS A 17 13.17 -14.92 -21.05
C LYS A 17 13.24 -15.96 -22.18
N GLN A 18 14.30 -16.74 -22.23
CA GLN A 18 14.51 -17.80 -23.21
C GLN A 18 13.86 -19.14 -22.81
N GLY A 19 13.10 -19.16 -21.69
CA GLY A 19 12.46 -20.37 -21.20
C GLY A 19 13.39 -21.38 -20.51
N ARG A 20 14.67 -21.03 -20.30
CA ARG A 20 15.66 -21.86 -19.60
C ARG A 20 15.50 -21.71 -18.09
N ILE A 21 14.33 -22.15 -17.61
CA ILE A 21 13.86 -21.88 -16.24
C ILE A 21 14.77 -22.48 -15.17
N ALA A 22 15.28 -23.71 -15.36
CA ALA A 22 16.19 -24.34 -14.40
C ALA A 22 17.53 -23.60 -14.27
N GLU A 23 18.07 -23.12 -15.39
CA GLU A 23 19.30 -22.32 -15.38
C GLU A 23 19.08 -20.98 -14.69
N ALA A 24 17.97 -20.28 -14.96
CA ALA A 24 17.64 -19.03 -14.31
C ALA A 24 17.47 -19.22 -12.79
N GLU A 25 16.78 -20.26 -12.36
CA GLU A 25 16.60 -20.60 -10.95
C GLU A 25 17.93 -20.81 -10.24
N GLN A 26 18.83 -21.60 -10.83
CA GLN A 26 20.15 -21.84 -10.27
C GLN A 26 20.97 -20.56 -10.13
N ILE A 27 20.95 -19.70 -11.14
CA ILE A 27 21.64 -18.41 -11.11
C ILE A 27 21.14 -17.53 -9.97
N TYR A 28 19.81 -17.43 -9.80
CA TYR A 28 19.24 -16.62 -8.71
C TYR A 28 19.55 -17.22 -7.33
N LEU A 29 19.56 -18.54 -7.19
CA LEU A 29 19.97 -19.23 -5.94
C LEU A 29 21.45 -18.99 -5.63
N ASP A 30 22.32 -19.04 -6.63
CA ASP A 30 23.76 -18.77 -6.47
C ASP A 30 24.01 -17.31 -6.01
N ILE A 31 23.23 -16.35 -6.56
CA ILE A 31 23.28 -14.97 -6.10
C ILE A 31 22.84 -14.89 -4.64
N LEU A 32 21.71 -15.51 -4.28
CA LEU A 32 21.16 -15.45 -2.93
C LEU A 32 22.00 -16.22 -1.89
N THR A 33 22.75 -17.22 -2.31
CA THR A 33 23.72 -17.90 -1.45
C THR A 33 24.85 -16.96 -1.02
N LYS A 34 25.32 -16.09 -1.93
CA LYS A 34 26.38 -15.11 -1.67
C LYS A 34 25.84 -13.80 -1.08
N PHE A 35 24.66 -13.41 -1.49
CA PHE A 35 23.98 -12.16 -1.12
C PHE A 35 22.52 -12.42 -0.74
N PRO A 36 22.27 -12.93 0.47
CA PRO A 36 20.93 -13.38 0.91
C PRO A 36 19.83 -12.31 0.84
N SER A 37 20.22 -11.03 0.94
CA SER A 37 19.30 -9.88 0.88
C SER A 37 19.25 -9.19 -0.47
N HIS A 38 19.71 -9.85 -1.56
CA HIS A 38 19.67 -9.22 -2.89
C HIS A 38 18.21 -9.09 -3.37
N PRO A 39 17.68 -7.86 -3.53
CA PRO A 39 16.26 -7.63 -3.76
C PRO A 39 15.76 -8.22 -5.09
N ASP A 40 16.46 -7.94 -6.20
CA ASP A 40 16.05 -8.38 -7.52
C ASP A 40 16.17 -9.90 -7.70
N ALA A 41 17.22 -10.53 -7.15
CA ALA A 41 17.38 -11.98 -7.20
C ALA A 41 16.25 -12.67 -6.41
N SER A 42 15.88 -12.13 -5.22
CA SER A 42 14.75 -12.62 -4.45
C SER A 42 13.45 -12.46 -5.24
N HIS A 43 13.18 -11.29 -5.80
CA HIS A 43 11.98 -11.06 -6.58
C HIS A 43 11.87 -12.00 -7.79
N ASN A 44 12.93 -12.11 -8.59
CA ASN A 44 12.94 -12.93 -9.82
C ASN A 44 12.79 -14.43 -9.49
N LEU A 45 13.41 -14.90 -8.41
CA LEU A 45 13.20 -16.27 -7.94
C LEU A 45 11.75 -16.48 -7.49
N GLY A 46 11.15 -15.50 -6.78
CA GLY A 46 9.73 -15.52 -6.44
C GLY A 46 8.84 -15.63 -7.67
N VAL A 47 9.12 -14.86 -8.72
CA VAL A 47 8.39 -14.94 -10.00
C VAL A 47 8.52 -16.33 -10.62
N LEU A 48 9.72 -16.92 -10.67
CA LEU A 48 9.90 -18.28 -11.19
C LEU A 48 9.12 -19.32 -10.41
N VAL A 49 9.12 -19.24 -9.07
CA VAL A 49 8.40 -20.16 -8.20
C VAL A 49 6.90 -19.99 -8.39
N SER A 50 6.40 -18.78 -8.51
CA SER A 50 5.00 -18.47 -8.81
C SER A 50 4.56 -19.06 -10.18
N THR A 51 5.39 -18.90 -11.22
CA THR A 51 5.08 -19.51 -12.56
C THR A 51 5.02 -21.04 -12.54
N LYS A 52 5.67 -21.68 -11.57
CA LYS A 52 5.55 -23.13 -11.31
C LYS A 52 4.30 -23.51 -10.51
N GLY A 53 3.50 -22.53 -10.09
CA GLY A 53 2.26 -22.75 -9.31
C GLY A 53 2.47 -22.82 -7.79
N ASP A 54 3.67 -22.58 -7.28
CA ASP A 54 3.95 -22.57 -5.83
C ASP A 54 3.89 -21.14 -5.28
N GLU A 55 2.71 -20.55 -5.28
CA GLU A 55 2.46 -19.20 -4.77
C GLU A 55 2.83 -19.04 -3.30
N GLN A 56 2.65 -20.11 -2.50
CA GLN A 56 2.97 -20.07 -1.07
C GLN A 56 4.46 -19.88 -0.85
N LYS A 57 5.31 -20.56 -1.62
CA LYS A 57 6.76 -20.39 -1.55
C LYS A 57 7.20 -19.06 -2.16
N ALA A 58 6.54 -18.62 -3.24
CA ALA A 58 6.82 -17.33 -3.87
C ALA A 58 6.63 -16.14 -2.92
N LEU A 59 5.64 -16.18 -2.01
CA LEU A 59 5.42 -15.14 -1.00
C LEU A 59 6.67 -14.88 -0.14
N ILE A 60 7.45 -15.92 0.20
CA ILE A 60 8.66 -15.78 1.01
C ILE A 60 9.68 -14.90 0.28
N TYR A 61 9.85 -15.14 -1.00
CA TYR A 61 10.80 -14.40 -1.84
C TYR A 61 10.34 -12.96 -2.10
N PHE A 62 9.04 -12.76 -2.37
CA PHE A 62 8.49 -11.42 -2.55
C PHE A 62 8.57 -10.60 -1.26
N LYS A 63 8.29 -11.19 -0.09
CA LYS A 63 8.47 -10.51 1.20
C LYS A 63 9.92 -10.10 1.42
N ARG A 64 10.90 -10.96 1.10
CA ARG A 64 12.33 -10.63 1.19
C ARG A 64 12.73 -9.49 0.27
N SER A 65 12.24 -9.47 -0.97
CA SER A 65 12.55 -8.39 -1.92
C SER A 65 12.03 -7.03 -1.45
N ILE A 66 10.81 -6.97 -0.91
CA ILE A 66 10.23 -5.76 -0.31
C ILE A 66 11.02 -5.31 0.92
N ALA A 67 11.41 -6.25 1.80
CA ALA A 67 12.20 -5.93 2.99
C ALA A 67 13.57 -5.34 2.62
N ALA A 68 14.22 -5.87 1.56
CA ALA A 68 15.51 -5.39 1.07
C ALA A 68 15.41 -4.04 0.34
N ASN A 69 14.36 -3.82 -0.45
CA ASN A 69 14.13 -2.55 -1.16
C ASN A 69 12.63 -2.24 -1.29
N PRO A 70 12.04 -1.52 -0.33
CA PRO A 70 10.63 -1.22 -0.31
C PRO A 70 10.17 -0.18 -1.35
N ASN A 71 11.10 0.47 -2.06
CA ASN A 71 10.77 1.53 -3.02
C ASN A 71 10.45 1.00 -4.42
N VAL A 72 10.67 -0.28 -4.67
CA VAL A 72 10.40 -0.91 -5.97
C VAL A 72 8.94 -1.35 -6.04
N LYS A 73 8.13 -0.63 -6.80
CA LYS A 73 6.68 -0.86 -6.98
C LYS A 73 6.37 -2.30 -7.43
N GLN A 74 7.20 -2.87 -8.31
CA GLN A 74 7.00 -4.21 -8.86
C GLN A 74 7.02 -5.30 -7.79
N PHE A 75 7.82 -5.14 -6.73
CA PHE A 75 7.89 -6.13 -5.65
C PHE A 75 6.56 -6.21 -4.88
N TRP A 76 5.95 -5.06 -4.60
CA TRP A 76 4.64 -4.99 -3.96
C TRP A 76 3.54 -5.59 -4.84
N LEU A 77 3.58 -5.31 -6.16
CA LEU A 77 2.60 -5.85 -7.11
C LEU A 77 2.66 -7.39 -7.13
N SER A 78 3.85 -7.96 -7.23
CA SER A 78 4.03 -9.41 -7.24
C SER A 78 3.55 -10.06 -5.95
N TYR A 79 3.87 -9.45 -4.80
CA TYR A 79 3.43 -9.93 -3.49
C TYR A 79 1.91 -9.88 -3.34
N LEU A 80 1.29 -8.75 -3.73
CA LEU A 80 -0.17 -8.59 -3.69
C LEU A 80 -0.89 -9.58 -4.60
N ASN A 81 -0.39 -9.77 -5.82
CA ASN A 81 -0.97 -10.74 -6.75
C ASN A 81 -0.91 -12.16 -6.19
N ALA A 82 0.23 -12.58 -5.63
CA ALA A 82 0.36 -13.89 -5.02
C ALA A 82 -0.61 -14.09 -3.84
N LEU A 83 -0.79 -13.08 -2.98
CA LEU A 83 -1.78 -13.13 -1.89
C LEU A 83 -3.21 -13.25 -2.42
N ILE A 84 -3.56 -12.53 -3.48
CA ILE A 84 -4.87 -12.59 -4.12
C ILE A 84 -5.10 -13.98 -4.73
N THR A 85 -4.13 -14.52 -5.45
CA THR A 85 -4.20 -15.87 -6.05
C THR A 85 -4.43 -16.95 -4.99
N LEU A 86 -3.80 -16.80 -3.83
CA LEU A 86 -3.99 -17.70 -2.68
C LEU A 86 -5.31 -17.44 -1.90
N GLY A 87 -6.12 -16.46 -2.29
CA GLY A 87 -7.33 -16.09 -1.55
C GLY A 87 -7.07 -15.40 -0.19
N ARG A 88 -5.83 -15.02 0.13
CA ARG A 88 -5.44 -14.36 1.39
C ARG A 88 -5.80 -12.88 1.37
N LEU A 89 -7.09 -12.58 1.16
CA LEU A 89 -7.58 -11.23 0.88
C LEU A 89 -7.41 -10.27 2.06
N ILE A 90 -7.45 -10.75 3.30
CA ILE A 90 -7.26 -9.92 4.50
C ILE A 90 -5.83 -9.38 4.52
N GLU A 91 -4.85 -10.26 4.31
CA GLU A 91 -3.43 -9.88 4.25
C GLU A 91 -3.14 -8.98 3.04
N ALA A 92 -3.71 -9.30 1.88
CA ALA A 92 -3.58 -8.46 0.69
C ALA A 92 -4.07 -7.02 0.96
N LYS A 93 -5.17 -6.85 1.70
CA LYS A 93 -5.67 -5.51 2.10
C LYS A 93 -4.70 -4.79 3.03
N GLN A 94 -4.09 -5.49 3.98
CA GLN A 94 -3.09 -4.91 4.89
C GLN A 94 -1.82 -4.48 4.14
N VAL A 95 -1.30 -5.37 3.30
CA VAL A 95 -0.11 -5.09 2.46
C VAL A 95 -0.38 -3.94 1.49
N PHE A 96 -1.58 -3.88 0.91
CA PHE A 96 -1.97 -2.79 0.03
C PHE A 96 -1.93 -1.43 0.76
N LYS A 97 -2.48 -1.35 1.97
CA LYS A 97 -2.43 -0.13 2.79
C LYS A 97 -0.99 0.27 3.14
N LEU A 98 -0.12 -0.70 3.44
CA LEU A 98 1.30 -0.42 3.69
C LEU A 98 1.99 0.16 2.45
N ALA A 99 1.71 -0.36 1.27
CA ALA A 99 2.22 0.16 0.01
C ALA A 99 1.73 1.60 -0.26
N GLU A 100 0.43 1.87 -0.04
CA GLU A 100 -0.15 3.21 -0.16
C GLU A 100 0.53 4.21 0.79
N ASN A 101 0.75 3.83 2.05
CA ASN A 101 1.43 4.68 3.05
C ASN A 101 2.88 5.01 2.66
N LYS A 102 3.52 4.16 1.86
CA LYS A 102 4.85 4.42 1.28
C LYS A 102 4.81 5.20 -0.05
N GLY A 103 3.63 5.66 -0.47
CA GLY A 103 3.46 6.38 -1.74
C GLY A 103 3.55 5.48 -2.98
N ILE A 104 3.43 4.16 -2.79
CA ILE A 104 3.41 3.21 -3.91
C ILE A 104 2.01 3.22 -4.52
N THR A 105 1.82 4.08 -5.51
CA THR A 105 0.54 4.22 -6.25
C THR A 105 0.83 4.30 -7.74
N ASN A 106 0.12 3.51 -8.55
CA ASN A 106 0.13 3.57 -10.02
C ASN A 106 -1.08 2.81 -10.57
N ASP A 107 -1.30 2.83 -11.88
CA ASP A 107 -2.45 2.17 -12.52
C ASP A 107 -2.63 0.69 -12.17
N PRO A 108 -1.59 -0.17 -12.12
CA PRO A 108 -1.74 -1.54 -11.65
C PRO A 108 -2.27 -1.65 -10.21
N PHE A 109 -1.87 -0.74 -9.30
CA PHE A 109 -2.39 -0.70 -7.93
C PHE A 109 -3.88 -0.33 -7.89
N LEU A 110 -4.36 0.54 -8.78
CA LEU A 110 -5.79 0.86 -8.88
C LEU A 110 -6.63 -0.38 -9.23
N LYS A 111 -6.12 -1.25 -10.11
CA LYS A 111 -6.78 -2.53 -10.44
C LYS A 111 -6.83 -3.48 -9.24
N ILE A 112 -5.72 -3.60 -8.51
CA ILE A 112 -5.65 -4.40 -7.27
C ILE A 112 -6.60 -3.82 -6.22
N ARG A 113 -6.65 -2.51 -6.05
CA ARG A 113 -7.57 -1.83 -5.14
C ARG A 113 -9.02 -2.21 -5.42
N ALA A 114 -9.43 -2.17 -6.69
CA ALA A 114 -10.76 -2.60 -7.12
C ALA A 114 -11.01 -4.08 -6.86
N ALA A 115 -10.04 -4.95 -7.18
CA ALA A 115 -10.13 -6.40 -6.94
C ALA A 115 -10.26 -6.75 -5.45
N LEU A 116 -9.62 -5.99 -4.57
CA LEU A 116 -9.71 -6.14 -3.12
C LEU A 116 -10.99 -5.53 -2.52
N GLY A 117 -11.85 -4.91 -3.34
CA GLY A 117 -13.03 -4.18 -2.86
C GLY A 117 -12.66 -2.98 -1.97
N LEU A 118 -11.44 -2.48 -2.09
CA LEU A 118 -10.97 -1.26 -1.44
C LEU A 118 -11.41 -0.07 -2.29
N THR A 119 -12.72 0.08 -2.43
CA THR A 119 -13.29 1.28 -3.03
C THR A 119 -12.87 2.48 -2.20
N ASP A 120 -12.54 3.57 -2.86
CA ASP A 120 -12.31 4.83 -2.18
C ASP A 120 -13.57 5.16 -1.35
N GLN A 121 -13.55 4.84 -0.06
CA GLN A 121 -14.59 5.31 0.85
C GLN A 121 -14.73 6.83 0.73
N LYS A 122 -13.62 7.54 0.41
CA LYS A 122 -13.67 8.95 0.03
C LYS A 122 -14.50 9.20 -1.23
N ALA A 123 -14.32 8.42 -2.30
CA ALA A 123 -15.07 8.62 -3.55
C ALA A 123 -16.51 8.10 -3.47
N GLN A 124 -16.77 7.01 -2.73
CA GLN A 124 -18.14 6.47 -2.58
C GLN A 124 -19.01 7.28 -1.61
N ILE A 125 -18.43 7.87 -0.57
CA ILE A 125 -19.15 8.84 0.26
C ILE A 125 -19.54 10.04 -0.60
N PHE A 126 -18.67 10.47 -1.53
CA PHE A 126 -18.96 11.58 -2.46
C PHE A 126 -19.97 11.22 -3.56
N SER A 127 -20.03 9.97 -4.02
CA SER A 127 -20.92 9.58 -5.13
C SER A 127 -22.29 9.05 -4.68
N LYS A 128 -22.41 8.51 -3.48
CA LYS A 128 -23.68 7.94 -2.97
C LYS A 128 -24.61 8.94 -2.29
N THR A 129 -24.14 10.15 -2.01
CA THR A 129 -24.96 11.17 -1.35
C THR A 129 -25.09 12.44 -2.18
N ALA A 130 -25.59 12.32 -3.41
CA ALA A 130 -26.36 13.42 -3.99
C ALA A 130 -27.65 13.58 -3.19
N PHE A 131 -27.52 13.80 -1.89
CA PHE A 131 -28.65 14.16 -1.04
C PHE A 131 -28.78 15.68 -1.14
N ASN A 132 -29.84 16.14 -1.80
CA ASN A 132 -30.23 17.55 -1.98
C ASN A 132 -30.66 18.19 -0.66
N GLY A 133 -29.84 18.11 0.38
CA GLY A 133 -30.02 18.84 1.62
C GLY A 133 -29.31 20.21 1.59
N PRO A 134 -29.74 21.17 2.42
CA PRO A 134 -29.10 22.49 2.45
C PRO A 134 -27.62 22.40 2.83
N GLU A 135 -26.79 23.09 2.07
CA GLU A 135 -25.36 23.17 2.32
C GLU A 135 -25.04 23.71 3.72
N LEU A 136 -24.06 23.08 4.38
CA LEU A 136 -23.67 23.43 5.74
C LEU A 136 -22.48 24.39 5.75
N SER A 137 -22.52 25.38 6.62
CA SER A 137 -21.38 26.28 6.84
C SER A 137 -20.29 25.61 7.68
N THR A 138 -19.04 26.08 7.58
CA THR A 138 -17.89 25.62 8.39
C THR A 138 -18.24 25.58 9.89
N LYS A 139 -18.97 26.59 10.40
CA LYS A 139 -19.41 26.65 11.81
C LYS A 139 -20.35 25.51 12.18
N LYS A 140 -21.33 25.20 11.31
CA LYS A 140 -22.30 24.10 11.55
C LYS A 140 -21.61 22.72 11.49
N VAL A 141 -20.67 22.54 10.57
CA VAL A 141 -19.91 21.28 10.45
C VAL A 141 -18.99 21.07 11.64
N ALA A 142 -18.25 22.10 12.07
CA ALA A 142 -17.41 22.04 13.27
C ALA A 142 -18.22 21.68 14.53
N ALA A 143 -19.39 22.28 14.70
CA ALA A 143 -20.29 21.98 15.80
C ALA A 143 -20.79 20.52 15.77
N LYS A 144 -21.20 20.01 14.58
CA LYS A 144 -21.62 18.60 14.42
C LYS A 144 -20.47 17.61 14.68
N ALA A 145 -19.26 17.94 14.26
CA ALA A 145 -18.05 17.15 14.49
C ALA A 145 -17.49 17.27 15.93
N ARG A 146 -18.10 18.12 16.76
CA ARG A 146 -17.67 18.43 18.14
C ARG A 146 -16.22 18.92 18.23
N VAL A 147 -15.78 19.68 17.25
CA VAL A 147 -14.45 20.29 17.20
C VAL A 147 -14.52 21.80 17.11
N HIS A 148 -13.44 22.49 17.52
CA HIS A 148 -13.36 23.92 17.33
C HIS A 148 -13.23 24.26 15.84
N LYS A 149 -13.79 25.39 15.40
CA LYS A 149 -13.72 25.85 14.00
C LYS A 149 -12.28 25.90 13.48
N ASP A 150 -11.33 26.34 14.30
CA ASP A 150 -9.93 26.45 13.90
C ASP A 150 -9.26 25.08 13.70
N THR A 151 -9.68 24.06 14.44
CA THR A 151 -9.26 22.67 14.21
C THR A 151 -9.70 22.20 12.83
N LEU A 152 -10.97 22.44 12.48
CA LEU A 152 -11.49 22.11 11.15
C LEU A 152 -10.74 22.88 10.05
N LEU A 153 -10.48 24.17 10.24
CA LEU A 153 -9.73 24.97 9.29
C LEU A 153 -8.28 24.52 9.16
N ARG A 154 -7.66 24.04 10.24
CA ARG A 154 -6.32 23.43 10.20
C ARG A 154 -6.31 22.13 9.38
N TRP A 155 -7.30 21.27 9.54
CA TRP A 155 -7.43 20.03 8.77
C TRP A 155 -7.61 20.29 7.27
N LEU A 156 -8.33 21.32 6.90
CA LEU A 156 -8.47 21.78 5.52
C LEU A 156 -7.12 22.28 4.96
N ARG A 157 -6.41 23.14 5.71
CA ARG A 157 -5.13 23.70 5.28
C ARG A 157 -4.01 22.67 5.09
N ASN A 158 -3.96 21.67 5.94
CA ASN A 158 -2.95 20.61 5.87
C ASN A 158 -3.38 19.40 5.00
N GLY A 159 -4.54 19.49 4.34
CA GLY A 159 -5.04 18.43 3.46
C GLY A 159 -5.52 17.16 4.16
N SER A 160 -5.71 17.18 5.50
CA SER A 160 -6.24 16.02 6.25
C SER A 160 -7.68 15.69 5.84
N ILE A 161 -8.44 16.69 5.44
CA ILE A 161 -9.77 16.56 4.85
C ILE A 161 -9.84 17.37 3.55
N PRO A 162 -10.66 16.96 2.56
CA PRO A 162 -10.77 17.66 1.29
C PRO A 162 -11.39 19.05 1.45
N GLU A 163 -10.91 20.00 0.65
CA GLU A 163 -11.48 21.36 0.59
C GLU A 163 -12.89 21.32 -0.02
N PRO A 164 -13.92 21.82 0.68
CA PRO A 164 -15.28 21.87 0.16
C PRO A 164 -15.42 22.98 -0.89
N LYS A 165 -16.53 22.95 -1.63
CA LYS A 165 -16.87 24.00 -2.57
C LYS A 165 -17.01 25.35 -1.87
N ARG A 166 -16.78 26.43 -2.63
CA ARG A 166 -16.99 27.81 -2.14
C ARG A 166 -18.19 28.42 -2.88
N ASP A 167 -19.00 29.15 -2.15
CA ASP A 167 -20.08 29.92 -2.75
C ASP A 167 -19.54 31.19 -3.47
N HIS A 168 -20.45 31.94 -4.10
CA HIS A 168 -20.13 33.19 -4.80
C HIS A 168 -19.50 34.29 -3.92
N ARG A 169 -19.56 34.15 -2.59
CA ARG A 169 -18.90 35.03 -1.61
C ARG A 169 -17.55 34.48 -1.13
N GLY A 170 -17.08 33.36 -1.69
CA GLY A 170 -15.86 32.69 -1.30
C GLY A 170 -15.95 31.86 -0.01
N TRP A 171 -17.17 31.70 0.54
CA TRP A 171 -17.37 30.95 1.78
C TRP A 171 -17.45 29.47 1.52
N ARG A 172 -16.81 28.65 2.40
CA ARG A 172 -16.87 27.20 2.31
C ARG A 172 -18.28 26.66 2.57
N ARG A 173 -18.76 25.81 1.68
CA ARG A 173 -20.05 25.14 1.74
C ARG A 173 -19.83 23.64 1.69
N PHE A 174 -20.25 22.98 2.73
CA PHE A 174 -20.16 21.53 2.83
C PHE A 174 -21.50 20.92 2.47
N SER A 175 -21.48 19.98 1.55
CA SER A 175 -22.61 19.06 1.38
C SER A 175 -22.78 18.21 2.64
N HIS A 176 -23.90 17.52 2.76
CA HIS A 176 -24.14 16.63 3.91
C HIS A 176 -23.06 15.51 3.98
N ALA A 177 -22.67 14.99 2.84
CA ALA A 177 -21.63 13.97 2.73
C ALA A 177 -20.25 14.46 3.19
N GLU A 178 -19.86 15.66 2.77
CA GLU A 178 -18.61 16.27 3.22
C GLU A 178 -18.60 16.53 4.73
N ALA A 179 -19.75 16.89 5.28
CA ALA A 179 -19.90 17.04 6.73
C ALA A 179 -19.73 15.71 7.48
N GLU A 180 -20.29 14.61 6.97
CA GLU A 180 -20.11 13.26 7.56
C GLU A 180 -18.65 12.79 7.50
N VAL A 181 -17.91 13.12 6.44
CA VAL A 181 -16.45 12.86 6.37
C VAL A 181 -15.72 13.58 7.50
N VAL A 182 -16.04 14.85 7.75
CA VAL A 182 -15.43 15.63 8.84
C VAL A 182 -15.77 15.02 10.20
N ILE A 183 -17.02 14.61 10.42
CA ILE A 183 -17.48 13.98 11.67
C ILE A 183 -16.75 12.67 11.91
N SER A 184 -16.67 11.81 10.90
CA SER A 184 -15.95 10.53 10.97
C SER A 184 -14.46 10.74 11.25
N PHE A 185 -13.84 11.71 10.60
CA PHE A 185 -12.44 12.06 10.81
C PHE A 185 -12.18 12.55 12.25
N ALA A 186 -13.09 13.37 12.79
CA ALA A 186 -13.00 13.84 14.16
C ALA A 186 -13.12 12.70 15.18
N GLN A 187 -13.96 11.70 14.92
CA GLN A 187 -14.14 10.54 15.78
C GLN A 187 -12.94 9.58 15.73
N MET A 188 -12.28 9.42 14.56
CA MET A 188 -11.06 8.63 14.43
C MET A 188 -9.86 9.24 15.15
N GLY A 189 -9.77 10.58 15.23
CA GLY A 189 -8.72 11.30 15.97
C GLY A 189 -8.87 11.28 17.48
N SER A 190 -9.98 10.73 18.01
CA SER A 190 -10.26 10.64 19.45
C SER A 190 -9.87 9.29 20.06
N SER A 191 -9.35 8.34 19.29
CA SER A 191 -8.77 7.10 19.82
C SER A 191 -7.29 7.30 20.09
N PRO A 192 -6.77 6.93 21.26
CA PRO A 192 -5.34 7.00 21.53
C PRO A 192 -4.59 6.08 20.58
N ALA A 193 -3.65 6.68 19.85
CA ALA A 193 -2.73 5.94 19.03
C ALA A 193 -1.89 5.00 19.91
N ILE A 194 -2.00 3.72 19.67
CA ILE A 194 -0.88 2.76 19.72
C ILE A 194 -1.38 1.52 18.99
N SER A 195 -0.86 1.33 17.78
CA SER A 195 -1.08 0.09 17.01
C SER A 195 -0.09 -0.97 17.51
N PRO A 196 -0.51 -2.18 17.84
CA PRO A 196 0.37 -3.26 18.33
C PRO A 196 1.43 -3.73 17.31
N ILE A 197 1.34 -3.26 16.07
CA ILE A 197 2.20 -3.69 14.97
C ILE A 197 3.63 -3.12 15.05
N ASP A 198 3.80 -1.96 15.70
CA ASP A 198 5.14 -1.34 15.85
C ASP A 198 6.00 -2.03 16.93
N GLU A 199 5.40 -2.78 17.86
CA GLU A 199 6.13 -3.57 18.84
C GLU A 199 6.57 -4.93 18.30
N GLU A 200 5.81 -5.56 17.44
CA GLU A 200 6.17 -6.84 16.83
C GLU A 200 7.39 -6.72 15.90
N ILE A 201 7.48 -5.63 15.14
CA ILE A 201 8.63 -5.35 14.26
C ILE A 201 9.90 -5.05 15.09
N LYS A 202 9.77 -4.46 16.28
CA LYS A 202 10.91 -4.24 17.19
C LYS A 202 11.38 -5.51 17.89
N GLN A 203 10.50 -6.48 18.15
CA GLN A 203 10.87 -7.73 18.77
C GLN A 203 11.55 -8.71 17.80
N GLU A 204 11.11 -8.76 16.53
CA GLU A 204 11.76 -9.59 15.51
C GLU A 204 13.17 -9.10 15.13
N GLY A 205 13.45 -7.81 15.27
CA GLY A 205 14.79 -7.25 15.05
C GLY A 205 15.84 -7.65 16.12
N LYS A 206 15.42 -8.20 17.24
CA LYS A 206 16.30 -8.55 18.38
C LYS A 206 16.89 -9.97 18.28
N TRP A 207 16.44 -10.79 17.34
CA TRP A 207 16.88 -12.16 17.13
C TRP A 207 17.95 -12.34 16.04
N MET A 208 18.43 -11.23 15.43
CA MET A 208 19.51 -11.27 14.44
C MET A 208 20.88 -10.84 14.99
N SER A 209 21.07 -10.81 16.30
CA SER A 209 22.35 -10.49 16.96
C SER A 209 22.74 -11.58 17.96
N LEU A 210 22.90 -12.83 17.49
CA LEU A 210 23.69 -13.89 18.12
C LEU A 210 24.32 -14.76 17.04
#